data_e9e5827fb65d625a3c671b2393febe63
#
_entry.id   e9e5827fb65d625a3c671b2393febe63
#
_cell.length_a   1.000
_cell.length_b   1.000
_cell.length_c   1.000
_cell.angle_alpha   90.00
_cell.angle_beta   90.00
_cell.angle_gamma   90.00
#
_symmetry.space_group_name_H-M   'P 1'
#
loop_
_entity.id
_entity.type
_entity.pdbx_description
1 polymer ?
#
loop_
_entity_poly.entity_id
_entity_poly.type
_entity_poly.pdbx_seq_one_letter_code
_entity_poly.pdbx_strand_id
1 'polypeptide(L)'
;MMQSSPLNVRRAIIWIGRLVLGGIFVYAGFSKLLMPNTHLWPMFVLKFSLSMNLSSFAQQVESYKMISQEASQVVAHTLPFVEIALGLLLLIGWRLRIWATAITAIMVGFLGAVTRAYLLHMDINCGCFGTPEKLTGMTVVRDGVFTALAILMTVFAFLEARKPHPWSVPEKA
;
A
#
# COMPACT_ATOMS: atom_id res chain seq x y z
N MET A 1 -10.18 22.15 -28.92
CA MET A 1 -9.81 20.83 -28.41
C MET A 1 -8.38 20.89 -27.86
N MET A 2 -8.22 20.95 -26.54
CA MET A 2 -6.90 21.01 -25.91
C MET A 2 -6.26 19.63 -26.01
N GLN A 3 -5.29 19.48 -26.90
CA GLN A 3 -4.43 18.31 -27.02
C GLN A 3 -3.54 18.26 -25.77
N SER A 4 -3.95 17.51 -24.74
CA SER A 4 -3.10 17.26 -23.58
C SER A 4 -1.87 16.50 -24.04
N SER A 5 -0.69 17.14 -23.96
CA SER A 5 0.55 16.49 -24.36
C SER A 5 0.75 15.22 -23.51
N PRO A 6 1.27 14.11 -24.10
CA PRO A 6 1.46 12.82 -23.38
C PRO A 6 2.36 12.96 -22.14
N LEU A 7 3.13 14.03 -22.04
CA LEU A 7 3.94 14.41 -20.89
C LEU A 7 3.11 14.84 -19.69
N ASN A 8 2.01 15.58 -19.93
CA ASN A 8 1.13 16.04 -18.84
C ASN A 8 0.35 14.88 -18.24
N VAL A 9 -0.10 13.92 -19.07
CA VAL A 9 -0.82 12.73 -18.60
C VAL A 9 0.07 11.85 -17.71
N ARG A 10 1.31 11.60 -18.10
CA ARG A 10 2.25 10.80 -17.30
C ARG A 10 2.53 11.43 -15.93
N ARG A 11 2.78 12.74 -15.90
CA ARG A 11 2.98 13.47 -14.65
C ARG A 11 1.74 13.43 -13.77
N ALA A 12 0.56 13.61 -14.35
CA ALA A 12 -0.69 13.51 -13.62
C ALA A 12 -0.88 12.12 -12.97
N ILE A 13 -0.62 11.03 -13.71
CA ILE A 13 -0.71 9.66 -13.17
C ILE A 13 0.30 9.45 -12.02
N ILE A 14 1.54 9.93 -12.16
CA ILE A 14 2.53 9.85 -11.09
C ILE A 14 2.06 10.62 -9.85
N TRP A 15 1.55 11.84 -10.00
CA TRP A 15 1.06 12.64 -8.89
C TRP A 15 -0.16 12.02 -8.21
N ILE A 16 -1.15 11.57 -9.00
CA ILE A 16 -2.33 10.88 -8.48
C ILE A 16 -1.92 9.58 -7.76
N GLY A 17 -1.05 8.78 -8.39
CA GLY A 17 -0.53 7.54 -7.79
C GLY A 17 0.17 7.79 -6.46
N ARG A 18 1.02 8.82 -6.36
CA ARG A 18 1.70 9.20 -5.11
C ARG A 18 0.71 9.59 -4.02
N LEU A 19 -0.26 10.45 -4.33
CA LEU A 19 -1.23 10.93 -3.35
C LEU A 19 -2.17 9.79 -2.89
N VAL A 20 -2.71 9.03 -3.83
CA VAL A 20 -3.67 7.95 -3.54
C VAL A 20 -2.97 6.80 -2.82
N LEU A 21 -1.91 6.22 -3.43
CA LEU A 21 -1.23 5.07 -2.84
C LEU A 21 -0.47 5.44 -1.57
N GLY A 22 0.22 6.59 -1.55
CA GLY A 22 0.91 7.07 -0.36
C GLY A 22 -0.07 7.32 0.78
N GLY A 23 -1.21 7.95 0.52
CA GLY A 23 -2.26 8.16 1.51
C GLY A 23 -2.87 6.85 2.02
N ILE A 24 -3.16 5.90 1.12
CA ILE A 24 -3.69 4.58 1.48
C ILE A 24 -2.70 3.81 2.36
N PHE A 25 -1.40 3.80 2.02
CA PHE A 25 -0.38 3.11 2.80
C PHE A 25 -0.20 3.71 4.19
N VAL A 26 -0.16 5.04 4.29
CA VAL A 26 -0.12 5.73 5.59
C VAL A 26 -1.37 5.38 6.40
N TYR A 27 -2.56 5.48 5.81
CA TYR A 27 -3.82 5.14 6.48
C TYR A 27 -3.87 3.68 6.91
N ALA A 28 -3.47 2.73 6.07
CA ALA A 28 -3.45 1.30 6.37
C ALA A 28 -2.51 0.97 7.53
N GLY A 29 -1.31 1.57 7.57
CA GLY A 29 -0.39 1.40 8.68
C GLY A 29 -0.92 2.00 9.98
N PHE A 30 -1.45 3.23 9.94
CA PHE A 30 -2.05 3.86 11.13
C PHE A 30 -3.29 3.11 11.63
N SER A 31 -4.16 2.65 10.76
CA SER A 31 -5.37 1.91 11.17
C SER A 31 -5.06 0.59 11.88
N LYS A 32 -3.95 -0.07 11.54
CA LYS A 32 -3.49 -1.28 12.25
C LYS A 32 -2.89 -0.97 13.63
N LEU A 33 -2.32 0.22 13.81
CA LEU A 33 -1.75 0.66 15.09
C LEU A 33 -2.79 1.28 16.02
N LEU A 34 -3.76 2.02 15.47
CA LEU A 34 -4.74 2.81 16.18
C LEU A 34 -6.15 2.28 15.91
N MET A 35 -6.62 1.29 16.67
CA MET A 35 -8.05 0.97 16.66
C MET A 35 -8.81 2.00 17.50
N PRO A 36 -9.77 2.76 16.92
CA PRO A 36 -10.65 3.59 17.74
C PRO A 36 -11.58 2.69 18.54
N ASN A 37 -11.46 2.68 19.87
CA ASN A 37 -12.49 2.15 20.76
C ASN A 37 -13.72 3.06 20.66
N THR A 38 -14.69 2.70 19.83
CA THR A 38 -15.90 3.47 19.53
C THR A 38 -16.86 3.63 20.69
N HIS A 39 -16.61 3.04 21.87
CA HIS A 39 -17.52 3.05 23.02
C HIS A 39 -17.24 4.14 24.07
N LEU A 40 -16.26 5.00 23.91
CA LEU A 40 -15.90 6.05 24.86
C LEU A 40 -15.80 7.43 24.22
N TRP A 41 -16.90 7.91 23.63
CA TRP A 41 -17.13 9.33 23.43
C TRP A 41 -17.77 9.91 24.71
N PRO A 42 -17.22 10.95 25.38
CA PRO A 42 -16.47 12.08 24.82
C PRO A 42 -15.03 12.27 25.33
N MET A 43 -14.38 11.27 25.81
CA MET A 43 -12.96 11.40 26.17
C MET A 43 -12.09 10.83 25.03
N PHE A 44 -11.42 11.73 24.33
CA PHE A 44 -10.33 11.44 23.39
C PHE A 44 -9.12 10.89 24.15
N VAL A 45 -9.28 9.72 24.77
CA VAL A 45 -8.18 8.92 25.26
C VAL A 45 -7.78 8.01 24.11
N LEU A 46 -6.81 8.45 23.34
CA LEU A 46 -5.98 7.58 22.51
C LEU A 46 -5.39 6.50 23.44
N LYS A 47 -6.16 5.49 23.76
CA LYS A 47 -5.66 4.31 24.43
C LYS A 47 -4.85 3.56 23.37
N PHE A 48 -3.57 3.87 23.32
CA PHE A 48 -2.57 3.21 22.53
C PHE A 48 -2.41 1.77 23.04
N SER A 49 -3.35 0.90 22.67
CA SER A 49 -3.29 -0.54 22.93
C SER A 49 -2.55 -1.25 21.82
N LEU A 50 -1.29 -0.83 21.59
CA LEU A 50 -0.44 -1.34 20.51
C LEU A 50 -0.38 -2.87 20.50
N SER A 51 -0.23 -3.49 21.67
CA SER A 51 -0.10 -4.94 21.78
C SER A 51 -1.36 -5.70 21.39
N MET A 52 -2.54 -5.21 21.75
CA MET A 52 -3.82 -5.87 21.42
C MET A 52 -4.15 -5.76 19.93
N ASN A 53 -3.84 -4.62 19.32
CA ASN A 53 -4.10 -4.41 17.90
C ASN A 53 -3.18 -5.25 17.02
N LEU A 54 -1.91 -5.36 17.39
CA LEU A 54 -0.93 -6.19 16.68
C LEU A 54 -1.23 -7.68 16.79
N SER A 55 -1.70 -8.15 17.95
CA SER A 55 -2.09 -9.57 18.12
C SER A 55 -3.32 -9.92 17.29
N SER A 56 -4.31 -9.03 17.21
CA SER A 56 -5.49 -9.23 16.35
C SER A 56 -5.11 -9.23 14.87
N PHE A 57 -4.18 -8.37 14.48
CA PHE A 57 -3.65 -8.35 13.10
C PHE A 57 -2.82 -9.61 12.81
N ALA A 58 -2.03 -10.13 13.76
CA ALA A 58 -1.29 -11.37 13.60
C ALA A 58 -2.25 -12.57 13.35
N GLN A 59 -3.37 -12.64 14.07
CA GLN A 59 -4.40 -13.66 13.83
C GLN A 59 -5.03 -13.54 12.44
N GLN A 60 -5.25 -12.32 11.94
CA GLN A 60 -5.73 -12.11 10.57
C GLN A 60 -4.72 -12.62 9.55
N VAL A 61 -3.43 -12.32 9.72
CA VAL A 61 -2.36 -12.82 8.83
C VAL A 61 -2.27 -14.35 8.87
N GLU A 62 -2.36 -14.94 10.06
CA GLU A 62 -2.35 -16.40 10.25
C GLU A 62 -3.55 -17.09 9.60
N SER A 63 -4.72 -16.42 9.56
CA SER A 63 -5.95 -16.97 8.95
C SER A 63 -5.81 -17.28 7.46
N TYR A 64 -4.88 -16.64 6.75
CA TYR A 64 -4.53 -16.96 5.35
C TYR A 64 -3.83 -18.31 5.20
N LYS A 65 -3.32 -18.92 6.26
CA LYS A 65 -2.62 -20.22 6.28
C LYS A 65 -1.49 -20.31 5.25
N MET A 66 -0.76 -19.21 5.06
CA MET A 66 0.36 -19.13 4.11
C MET A 66 1.73 -19.17 4.79
N ILE A 67 1.79 -18.76 6.05
CA ILE A 67 3.01 -18.66 6.84
C ILE A 67 2.79 -19.21 8.24
N SER A 68 3.87 -19.55 8.96
CA SER A 68 3.81 -20.04 10.33
C SER A 68 3.30 -18.96 11.29
N GLN A 69 2.82 -19.35 12.46
CA GLN A 69 2.36 -18.45 13.51
C GLN A 69 3.45 -17.45 13.93
N GLU A 70 4.68 -17.91 14.06
CA GLU A 70 5.83 -17.06 14.40
C GLU A 70 6.07 -15.99 13.32
N ALA A 71 6.04 -16.40 12.05
CA ALA A 71 6.18 -15.47 10.94
C ALA A 71 5.02 -14.47 10.87
N SER A 72 3.80 -14.89 11.17
CA SER A 72 2.63 -14.00 11.23
C SER A 72 2.79 -12.91 12.29
N GLN A 73 3.37 -13.23 13.44
CA GLN A 73 3.67 -12.25 14.49
C GLN A 73 4.74 -11.24 14.02
N VAL A 74 5.82 -11.72 13.39
CA VAL A 74 6.86 -10.81 12.85
C VAL A 74 6.26 -9.87 11.81
N VAL A 75 5.45 -10.38 10.89
CA VAL A 75 4.76 -9.57 9.87
C VAL A 75 3.84 -8.55 10.54
N ALA A 76 3.05 -8.95 11.52
CA ALA A 76 2.12 -8.06 12.20
C ALA A 76 2.83 -6.91 12.93
N HIS A 77 4.01 -7.15 13.49
CA HIS A 77 4.78 -6.11 14.18
C HIS A 77 5.57 -5.20 13.24
N THR A 78 5.96 -5.68 12.07
CA THR A 78 6.81 -4.91 11.14
C THR A 78 6.01 -4.21 10.05
N LEU A 79 4.97 -4.86 9.51
CA LEU A 79 4.24 -4.38 8.34
C LEU A 79 3.62 -2.98 8.52
N PRO A 80 2.95 -2.63 9.65
CA PRO A 80 2.36 -1.29 9.80
C PRO A 80 3.40 -0.17 9.72
N PHE A 81 4.58 -0.38 10.30
CA PHE A 81 5.67 0.61 10.23
C PHE A 81 6.25 0.73 8.84
N VAL A 82 6.40 -0.40 8.14
CA VAL A 82 6.84 -0.42 6.73
C VAL A 82 5.82 0.29 5.83
N GLU A 83 4.53 0.05 6.03
CA GLU A 83 3.45 0.74 5.29
C GLU A 83 3.51 2.25 5.49
N ILE A 84 3.62 2.73 6.73
CA ILE A 84 3.74 4.18 7.02
C ILE A 84 4.99 4.76 6.37
N ALA A 85 6.14 4.11 6.54
CA ALA A 85 7.40 4.58 5.98
C ALA A 85 7.36 4.67 4.44
N LEU A 86 6.89 3.61 3.78
CA LEU A 86 6.75 3.57 2.33
C LEU A 86 5.75 4.60 1.82
N GLY A 87 4.61 4.76 2.49
CA GLY A 87 3.61 5.76 2.15
C GLY A 87 4.18 7.18 2.23
N LEU A 88 4.89 7.51 3.31
CA LEU A 88 5.53 8.83 3.48
C LEU A 88 6.63 9.06 2.44
N LEU A 89 7.50 8.07 2.18
CA LEU A 89 8.55 8.17 1.17
C LEU A 89 7.98 8.36 -0.23
N LEU A 90 6.85 7.73 -0.53
CA LEU A 90 6.14 7.91 -1.79
C LEU A 90 5.56 9.33 -1.89
N LEU A 91 4.94 9.84 -0.84
CA LEU A 91 4.40 11.21 -0.78
C LEU A 91 5.50 12.26 -0.95
N ILE A 92 6.64 12.09 -0.30
CA ILE A 92 7.82 12.97 -0.44
C ILE A 92 8.37 12.88 -1.88
N GLY A 93 8.31 11.70 -2.51
CA GLY A 93 8.80 11.48 -3.87
C GLY A 93 10.31 11.30 -3.98
N TRP A 94 11.01 11.09 -2.84
CA TRP A 94 12.44 10.81 -2.85
C TRP A 94 12.71 9.43 -3.43
N ARG A 95 13.62 9.34 -4.41
CA ARG A 95 13.95 8.10 -5.14
C ARG A 95 12.70 7.31 -5.57
N LEU A 96 11.74 8.01 -6.16
CA LEU A 96 10.40 7.50 -6.51
C LEU A 96 10.40 6.09 -7.12
N ARG A 97 11.36 5.78 -8.00
CA ARG A 97 11.47 4.45 -8.65
C ARG A 97 11.62 3.31 -7.65
N ILE A 98 12.47 3.49 -6.63
CA ILE A 98 12.75 2.44 -5.64
C ILE A 98 11.49 2.18 -4.80
N TRP A 99 10.89 3.24 -4.26
CA TRP A 99 9.75 3.12 -3.37
C TRP A 99 8.47 2.72 -4.10
N ALA A 100 8.27 3.19 -5.32
CA ALA A 100 7.19 2.75 -6.19
C ALA A 100 7.29 1.24 -6.50
N THR A 101 8.50 0.73 -6.80
CA THR A 101 8.72 -0.70 -7.02
C THR A 101 8.45 -1.51 -5.75
N ALA A 102 8.91 -1.05 -4.59
CA ALA A 102 8.68 -1.72 -3.31
C ALA A 102 7.18 -1.82 -2.99
N ILE A 103 6.44 -0.71 -3.15
CA ILE A 103 4.97 -0.69 -2.96
C ILE A 103 4.29 -1.62 -3.95
N THR A 104 4.68 -1.61 -5.23
CA THR A 104 4.11 -2.50 -6.24
C THR A 104 4.35 -3.96 -5.89
N ALA A 105 5.55 -4.33 -5.43
CA ALA A 105 5.85 -5.70 -5.01
C ALA A 105 4.97 -6.15 -3.83
N ILE A 106 4.79 -5.30 -2.83
CA ILE A 106 3.90 -5.57 -1.68
C ILE A 106 2.44 -5.71 -2.15
N MET A 107 1.96 -4.82 -3.02
CA MET A 107 0.61 -4.88 -3.55
C MET A 107 0.34 -6.14 -4.37
N VAL A 108 1.28 -6.56 -5.21
CA VAL A 108 1.18 -7.80 -5.99
C VAL A 108 1.14 -9.03 -5.07
N GLY A 109 2.03 -9.09 -4.08
CA GLY A 109 2.04 -10.18 -3.09
C GLY A 109 0.74 -10.26 -2.30
N PHE A 110 0.23 -9.10 -1.87
CA PHE A 110 -1.02 -8.99 -1.13
C PHE A 110 -2.24 -9.39 -1.99
N LEU A 111 -2.33 -8.86 -3.21
CA LEU A 111 -3.38 -9.26 -4.17
C LEU A 111 -3.36 -10.77 -4.44
N GLY A 112 -2.17 -11.38 -4.55
CA GLY A 112 -2.03 -12.82 -4.69
C GLY A 112 -2.59 -13.58 -3.49
N ALA A 113 -2.28 -13.16 -2.26
CA ALA A 113 -2.80 -13.75 -1.03
C ALA A 113 -4.34 -13.65 -0.93
N VAL A 114 -4.88 -12.44 -1.18
CA VAL A 114 -6.32 -12.17 -1.16
C VAL A 114 -7.06 -12.98 -2.23
N THR A 115 -6.54 -13.01 -3.45
CA THR A 115 -7.12 -13.77 -4.56
C THR A 115 -7.13 -15.27 -4.27
N ARG A 116 -6.02 -15.82 -3.74
CA ARG A 116 -5.95 -17.22 -3.33
C ARG A 116 -6.97 -17.54 -2.27
N ALA A 117 -7.08 -16.73 -1.22
CA ALA A 117 -8.06 -16.94 -0.16
C ALA A 117 -9.51 -16.87 -0.66
N TYR A 118 -9.79 -15.94 -1.59
CA TYR A 118 -11.09 -15.82 -2.24
C TYR A 118 -11.45 -17.08 -3.07
N LEU A 119 -10.52 -17.58 -3.88
CA LEU A 119 -10.72 -18.78 -4.71
C LEU A 119 -10.90 -20.05 -3.87
N LEU A 120 -10.28 -20.10 -2.69
CA LEU A 120 -10.45 -21.20 -1.74
C LEU A 120 -11.69 -21.05 -0.84
N HIS A 121 -12.52 -20.03 -1.09
CA HIS A 121 -13.73 -19.73 -0.31
C HIS A 121 -13.48 -19.67 1.20
N MET A 122 -12.33 -19.10 1.61
CA MET A 122 -11.97 -18.97 3.02
C MET A 122 -12.83 -17.87 3.68
N ASP A 123 -13.55 -18.20 4.75
CA ASP A 123 -14.30 -17.21 5.53
C ASP A 123 -13.35 -16.49 6.50
N ILE A 124 -12.59 -15.54 5.98
CA ILE A 124 -11.60 -14.76 6.70
C ILE A 124 -11.84 -13.26 6.53
N ASN A 125 -11.23 -12.47 7.42
CA ASN A 125 -11.20 -11.03 7.28
C ASN A 125 -9.97 -10.60 6.47
N CYS A 126 -10.13 -9.60 5.59
CA CYS A 126 -9.06 -9.11 4.72
C CYS A 126 -7.87 -8.54 5.52
N GLY A 127 -8.13 -7.82 6.61
CA GLY A 127 -7.07 -7.20 7.44
C GLY A 127 -6.36 -6.01 6.79
N CYS A 128 -6.81 -5.56 5.61
CA CYS A 128 -6.16 -4.51 4.83
C CYS A 128 -6.08 -3.18 5.58
N PHE A 129 -7.15 -2.80 6.27
CA PHE A 129 -7.30 -1.52 6.94
C PHE A 129 -7.53 -1.64 8.46
N GLY A 130 -7.06 -2.73 9.07
CA GLY A 130 -7.20 -2.94 10.53
C GLY A 130 -8.63 -3.19 11.02
N THR A 131 -9.64 -3.06 10.16
CA THR A 131 -11.04 -3.39 10.47
C THR A 131 -11.37 -4.83 10.06
N PRO A 132 -12.26 -5.53 10.78
CA PRO A 132 -12.70 -6.89 10.43
C PRO A 132 -13.64 -6.84 9.21
N GLU A 133 -13.10 -6.53 8.04
CA GLU A 133 -13.82 -6.53 6.78
C GLU A 133 -13.77 -7.93 6.16
N LYS A 134 -14.94 -8.56 5.94
CA LYS A 134 -15.01 -9.89 5.30
C LYS A 134 -14.42 -9.86 3.90
N LEU A 135 -13.67 -10.91 3.57
CA LEU A 135 -13.12 -11.12 2.24
C LEU A 135 -14.25 -11.37 1.23
N THR A 136 -14.39 -10.50 0.26
CA THR A 136 -15.40 -10.57 -0.80
C THR A 136 -14.76 -10.35 -2.19
N GLY A 137 -15.50 -10.69 -3.27
CA GLY A 137 -15.05 -10.37 -4.62
C GLY A 137 -14.77 -8.86 -4.83
N MET A 138 -15.50 -7.99 -4.13
CA MET A 138 -15.27 -6.54 -4.18
C MET A 138 -13.91 -6.15 -3.59
N THR A 139 -13.46 -6.86 -2.55
CA THR A 139 -12.13 -6.68 -1.97
C THR A 139 -11.04 -7.00 -3.01
N VAL A 140 -11.18 -8.11 -3.73
CA VAL A 140 -10.24 -8.50 -4.80
C VAL A 140 -10.19 -7.45 -5.92
N VAL A 141 -11.35 -6.94 -6.35
CA VAL A 141 -11.44 -5.90 -7.40
C VAL A 141 -10.78 -4.61 -6.92
N ARG A 142 -11.08 -4.15 -5.71
CA ARG A 142 -10.48 -2.95 -5.12
C ARG A 142 -8.95 -3.04 -5.08
N ASP A 143 -8.42 -4.15 -4.57
CA ASP A 143 -6.98 -4.35 -4.43
C ASP A 143 -6.31 -4.54 -5.80
N GLY A 144 -7.03 -5.11 -6.76
CA GLY A 144 -6.62 -5.18 -8.17
C GLY A 144 -6.47 -3.79 -8.81
N VAL A 145 -7.42 -2.89 -8.56
CA VAL A 145 -7.35 -1.49 -9.05
C VAL A 145 -6.15 -0.75 -8.43
N PHE A 146 -5.92 -0.89 -7.13
CA PHE A 146 -4.77 -0.26 -6.48
C PHE A 146 -3.44 -0.83 -6.98
N THR A 147 -3.38 -2.14 -7.20
CA THR A 147 -2.20 -2.80 -7.77
C THR A 147 -1.94 -2.33 -9.21
N ALA A 148 -2.95 -2.21 -10.05
CA ALA A 148 -2.83 -1.67 -11.40
C ALA A 148 -2.31 -0.22 -11.39
N LEU A 149 -2.83 0.63 -10.50
CA LEU A 149 -2.35 2.00 -10.32
C LEU A 149 -0.87 2.03 -9.87
N ALA A 150 -0.46 1.15 -8.95
CA ALA A 150 0.92 1.04 -8.50
C ALA A 150 1.86 0.62 -9.65
N ILE A 151 1.46 -0.34 -10.46
CA ILE A 151 2.22 -0.79 -11.65
C ILE A 151 2.37 0.36 -12.65
N LEU A 152 1.27 1.04 -13.00
CA LEU A 152 1.29 2.16 -13.94
C LEU A 152 2.19 3.29 -13.44
N MET A 153 2.08 3.66 -12.17
CA MET A 153 2.94 4.70 -11.57
C MET A 153 4.41 4.30 -11.63
N THR A 154 4.73 3.04 -11.31
CA THR A 154 6.10 2.52 -11.36
C THR A 154 6.65 2.55 -12.78
N VAL A 155 5.91 2.06 -13.77
CA VAL A 155 6.31 2.09 -15.19
C VAL A 155 6.60 3.53 -15.63
N PHE A 156 5.72 4.48 -15.33
CA PHE A 156 5.92 5.87 -15.71
C PHE A 156 7.07 6.54 -14.97
N ALA A 157 7.33 6.18 -13.71
CA ALA A 157 8.49 6.66 -12.97
C ALA A 157 9.81 6.19 -13.60
N PHE A 158 9.87 4.99 -14.16
CA PHE A 158 11.02 4.50 -14.91
C PHE A 158 11.16 5.17 -16.29
N LEU A 159 10.05 5.39 -17.01
CA LEU A 159 10.06 6.05 -18.31
C LEU A 159 10.48 7.52 -18.22
N GLU A 160 10.07 8.24 -17.17
CA GLU A 160 10.53 9.63 -16.98
C GLU A 160 12.02 9.72 -16.67
N ALA A 161 12.55 8.78 -15.94
CA ALA A 161 13.96 8.78 -15.59
C ALA A 161 14.92 8.41 -16.75
N ARG A 162 14.39 7.83 -17.83
CA ARG A 162 15.17 7.52 -19.05
C ARG A 162 15.32 8.72 -19.97
N LYS A 163 14.67 9.85 -19.72
CA LYS A 163 14.85 11.05 -20.53
C LYS A 163 16.21 11.67 -20.24
N PRO A 164 17.05 11.92 -21.26
CA PRO A 164 18.31 12.62 -21.06
C PRO A 164 18.01 13.99 -20.43
N HIS A 165 18.82 14.35 -19.46
CA HIS A 165 18.73 15.67 -18.81
C HIS A 165 18.95 16.75 -19.88
N PRO A 166 18.12 17.81 -19.99
CA PRO A 166 18.25 18.82 -21.03
C PRO A 166 19.59 19.57 -21.00
N TRP A 167 20.38 19.39 -19.95
CA TRP A 167 21.70 20.01 -19.77
C TRP A 167 22.88 19.06 -19.96
N SER A 168 22.67 17.84 -20.46
CA SER A 168 23.79 17.03 -20.94
C SER A 168 24.31 17.64 -22.25
N VAL A 169 25.25 18.56 -22.13
CA VAL A 169 26.05 19.06 -23.25
C VAL A 169 26.69 17.84 -23.90
N PRO A 170 26.50 17.62 -25.22
CA PRO A 170 27.26 16.59 -25.92
C PRO A 170 28.73 16.95 -25.80
N GLU A 171 29.52 16.15 -25.11
CA GLU A 171 30.98 16.23 -25.11
C GLU A 171 31.39 16.04 -26.57
N LYS A 172 31.76 17.16 -27.20
CA LYS A 172 32.34 17.13 -28.54
C LYS A 172 33.69 16.44 -28.45
N ALA A 173 33.78 15.23 -29.04
CA ALA A 173 35.02 14.58 -29.38
C ALA A 173 35.81 15.42 -30.38
#